data_212f6dd0420de8366d347a4e101baf32
#
_entry.id   212f6dd0420de8366d347a4e101baf32
#
_cell.length_a   1.000
_cell.length_b   1.000
_cell.length_c   1.000
_cell.angle_alpha   90.00
_cell.angle_beta   90.00
_cell.angle_gamma   90.00
#
_symmetry.space_group_name_H-M   'P 1'
#
loop_
_entity.id
_entity.type
_entity.pdbx_description
1 polymer ?
#
loop_
_entity_poly.entity_id
_entity_poly.type
_entity_poly.pdbx_seq_one_letter_code
_entity_poly.pdbx_strand_id
1 'polypeptide(L)'
;MKKKNLKFLKALLETPSPTGSEEAVAELVRERLAPVADEVETNVMGSVHARLAGRGKGPSLMLAAHMDEIGLMVTYVSDDGFLSVSAVGGVDAAILPGMRVDVHARGGVLRGVVGRKPIHLISPDERKTVTPLDQLVIDVGMPAKRVKKLVRVGDVITFGVGFERFGAGMAVSRAFDDKAGVWVAVRVLEKLAAAGRAAGDFVAAATVQEEIGVRGGETSAYGVHPDVGLAFDVTHATDYPGIDKAKHGSIVCGKGPVIARGPNINPAVFERLVAAAEAEGIAYQVEAEPGVTGTDARAIQVARGGIPCGLVSVPLRYMHTPTEVVALSDLEDTVRLVVRFALDLDEGACFVPGMASPVAARGPEGGRAEAPGAPGGGKAAPAGAPRAGASGGHGGAEGTGVQ
;
A
#
# COMPACT_ATOMS: atom_id res chain seq x y z
N MET A 1 1.42 -19.43 -1.96
CA MET A 1 0.01 -19.05 -2.30
C MET A 1 -0.71 -20.19 -3.03
N LYS A 2 -1.96 -20.56 -2.63
CA LYS A 2 -2.80 -21.59 -3.32
C LYS A 2 -3.29 -21.06 -4.67
N LYS A 3 -3.42 -21.96 -5.68
CA LYS A 3 -3.82 -21.60 -7.06
C LYS A 3 -5.10 -20.77 -7.15
N LYS A 4 -6.14 -21.10 -6.34
CA LYS A 4 -7.40 -20.34 -6.32
C LYS A 4 -7.23 -18.91 -5.82
N ASN A 5 -6.32 -18.70 -4.85
CA ASN A 5 -6.06 -17.39 -4.27
C ASN A 5 -5.24 -16.51 -5.23
N LEU A 6 -4.27 -17.11 -5.92
CA LEU A 6 -3.50 -16.45 -6.97
C LEU A 6 -4.41 -16.03 -8.14
N LYS A 7 -5.38 -16.88 -8.51
CA LYS A 7 -6.37 -16.54 -9.56
C LYS A 7 -7.20 -15.31 -9.17
N PHE A 8 -7.59 -15.20 -7.90
CA PHE A 8 -8.35 -14.04 -7.42
C PHE A 8 -7.48 -12.78 -7.37
N LEU A 9 -6.25 -12.87 -6.86
CA LEU A 9 -5.30 -11.74 -6.90
C LEU A 9 -5.10 -11.24 -8.33
N LYS A 10 -4.85 -12.15 -9.27
CA LYS A 10 -4.72 -11.81 -10.68
C LYS A 10 -5.97 -11.11 -11.23
N ALA A 11 -7.17 -11.60 -10.88
CA ALA A 11 -8.42 -10.99 -11.32
C ALA A 11 -8.56 -9.54 -10.80
N LEU A 12 -8.24 -9.29 -9.52
CA LEU A 12 -8.24 -7.94 -8.95
C LEU A 12 -7.28 -7.02 -9.71
N LEU A 13 -6.02 -7.45 -9.89
CA LEU A 13 -4.97 -6.64 -10.53
C LEU A 13 -5.25 -6.34 -12.01
N GLU A 14 -5.86 -7.27 -12.73
CA GLU A 14 -6.17 -7.12 -14.16
C GLU A 14 -7.48 -6.36 -14.40
N THR A 15 -8.37 -6.28 -13.42
CA THR A 15 -9.61 -5.51 -13.52
C THR A 15 -9.32 -4.02 -13.35
N PRO A 16 -9.64 -3.18 -14.34
CA PRO A 16 -9.41 -1.75 -14.26
C PRO A 16 -10.25 -1.08 -13.18
N SER A 17 -9.62 -0.17 -12.43
CA SER A 17 -10.30 0.66 -11.42
C SER A 17 -9.58 2.00 -11.18
N PRO A 18 -9.33 2.81 -12.22
CA PRO A 18 -8.82 4.15 -11.96
C PRO A 18 -9.75 4.87 -10.99
N THR A 19 -9.17 5.66 -10.09
CA THR A 19 -9.92 6.36 -9.04
C THR A 19 -11.20 7.02 -9.57
N GLY A 20 -12.33 6.71 -8.94
CA GLY A 20 -13.68 7.13 -9.37
C GLY A 20 -14.34 6.20 -10.40
N SER A 21 -13.75 5.03 -10.67
CA SER A 21 -14.26 4.02 -11.61
C SER A 21 -13.99 2.60 -11.08
N GLU A 22 -14.29 2.36 -9.80
CA GLU A 22 -13.96 1.13 -9.07
C GLU A 22 -15.02 0.04 -9.17
N GLU A 23 -16.16 0.27 -9.85
CA GLU A 23 -17.34 -0.59 -9.82
C GLU A 23 -17.04 -2.04 -10.21
N ALA A 24 -16.14 -2.25 -11.17
CA ALA A 24 -15.80 -3.59 -11.64
C ALA A 24 -14.99 -4.40 -10.60
N VAL A 25 -14.10 -3.75 -9.84
CA VAL A 25 -13.37 -4.38 -8.74
C VAL A 25 -14.30 -4.59 -7.54
N ALA A 26 -15.18 -3.61 -7.24
CA ALA A 26 -16.19 -3.74 -6.20
C ALA A 26 -17.09 -4.95 -6.43
N GLU A 27 -17.48 -5.24 -7.69
CA GLU A 27 -18.26 -6.44 -8.03
C GLU A 27 -17.50 -7.73 -7.73
N LEU A 28 -16.22 -7.82 -8.13
CA LEU A 28 -15.38 -8.98 -7.80
C LEU A 28 -15.28 -9.23 -6.29
N VAL A 29 -15.18 -8.15 -5.49
CA VAL A 29 -15.13 -8.24 -4.03
C VAL A 29 -16.47 -8.74 -3.48
N ARG A 30 -17.60 -8.17 -3.94
CA ARG A 30 -18.95 -8.60 -3.54
C ARG A 30 -19.19 -10.07 -3.85
N GLU A 31 -18.96 -10.48 -5.09
CA GLU A 31 -19.12 -11.87 -5.52
C GLU A 31 -18.28 -12.84 -4.69
N ARG A 32 -17.06 -12.42 -4.32
CA ARG A 32 -16.13 -13.23 -3.55
C ARG A 32 -16.54 -13.38 -2.09
N LEU A 33 -17.08 -12.32 -1.49
CA LEU A 33 -17.42 -12.28 -0.07
C LEU A 33 -18.87 -12.69 0.25
N ALA A 34 -19.81 -12.53 -0.66
CA ALA A 34 -21.21 -12.89 -0.47
C ALA A 34 -21.45 -14.33 0.08
N PRO A 35 -20.67 -15.36 -0.32
CA PRO A 35 -20.87 -16.72 0.22
C PRO A 35 -20.37 -16.92 1.65
N VAL A 36 -19.57 -16.00 2.21
CA VAL A 36 -18.83 -16.20 3.46
C VAL A 36 -19.08 -15.12 4.51
N ALA A 37 -19.47 -13.92 4.09
CA ALA A 37 -19.84 -12.82 4.99
C ALA A 37 -21.31 -12.99 5.43
N ASP A 38 -21.65 -12.46 6.60
CA ASP A 38 -23.07 -12.40 7.05
C ASP A 38 -23.82 -11.27 6.36
N GLU A 39 -23.12 -10.20 5.99
CA GLU A 39 -23.67 -9.04 5.30
C GLU A 39 -22.63 -8.45 4.34
N VAL A 40 -23.07 -8.04 3.14
CA VAL A 40 -22.25 -7.32 2.18
C VAL A 40 -23.05 -6.13 1.66
N GLU A 41 -22.57 -4.93 1.92
CA GLU A 41 -23.18 -3.69 1.46
C GLU A 41 -22.21 -2.87 0.59
N THR A 42 -22.77 -1.97 -0.18
CA THR A 42 -21.98 -0.94 -0.89
C THR A 42 -22.53 0.42 -0.50
N ASN A 43 -21.65 1.29 0.01
CA ASN A 43 -22.07 2.63 0.40
C ASN A 43 -22.26 3.55 -0.83
N VAL A 44 -22.74 4.76 -0.59
CA VAL A 44 -23.01 5.74 -1.66
C VAL A 44 -21.74 6.18 -2.43
N MET A 45 -20.57 6.04 -1.84
CA MET A 45 -19.29 6.34 -2.50
C MET A 45 -18.78 5.19 -3.37
N GLY A 46 -19.31 3.97 -3.19
CA GLY A 46 -18.88 2.77 -3.91
C GLY A 46 -18.02 1.82 -3.08
N SER A 47 -17.62 2.17 -1.86
CA SER A 47 -16.87 1.26 -0.97
C SER A 47 -17.72 0.04 -0.60
N VAL A 48 -17.11 -1.14 -0.61
CA VAL A 48 -17.76 -2.40 -0.25
C VAL A 48 -17.40 -2.78 1.18
N HIS A 49 -18.40 -2.96 2.03
CA HIS A 49 -18.25 -3.42 3.40
C HIS A 49 -18.80 -4.83 3.54
N ALA A 50 -17.95 -5.77 3.90
CA ALA A 50 -18.36 -7.14 4.17
C ALA A 50 -18.18 -7.44 5.66
N ARG A 51 -19.28 -7.70 6.36
CA ARG A 51 -19.32 -7.94 7.79
C ARG A 51 -19.40 -9.42 8.11
N LEU A 52 -18.59 -9.83 9.06
CA LEU A 52 -18.64 -11.13 9.72
C LEU A 52 -18.94 -10.89 11.19
N ALA A 53 -20.12 -11.29 11.66
CA ALA A 53 -20.53 -11.11 13.05
C ALA A 53 -19.60 -11.87 14.01
N GLY A 54 -19.22 -11.24 15.10
CA GLY A 54 -18.45 -11.86 16.17
C GLY A 54 -19.26 -12.94 16.91
N ARG A 55 -18.55 -13.79 17.66
CA ARG A 55 -19.16 -14.86 18.47
C ARG A 55 -19.31 -14.51 19.93
N GLY A 56 -18.87 -13.32 20.35
CA GLY A 56 -18.87 -12.92 21.76
C GLY A 56 -18.75 -11.41 21.92
N LYS A 57 -18.28 -11.01 23.10
CA LYS A 57 -18.04 -9.61 23.44
C LYS A 57 -16.57 -9.27 23.21
N GLY A 58 -16.25 -8.67 22.13
CA GLY A 58 -14.93 -8.16 21.80
C GLY A 58 -15.06 -6.88 20.98
N PRO A 59 -13.99 -6.10 20.86
CA PRO A 59 -14.03 -4.91 20.03
C PRO A 59 -14.26 -5.29 18.56
N SER A 60 -15.09 -4.50 17.88
CA SER A 60 -15.27 -4.59 16.44
C SER A 60 -14.01 -4.10 15.72
N LEU A 61 -13.61 -4.83 14.68
CA LEU A 61 -12.42 -4.54 13.88
C LEU A 61 -12.81 -4.26 12.43
N MET A 62 -12.40 -3.12 11.90
CA MET A 62 -12.45 -2.82 10.47
C MET A 62 -11.04 -2.93 9.88
N LEU A 63 -10.91 -3.67 8.78
CA LEU A 63 -9.71 -3.69 7.95
C LEU A 63 -10.03 -3.00 6.62
N ALA A 64 -9.40 -1.85 6.38
CA ALA A 64 -9.59 -1.04 5.19
C ALA A 64 -8.42 -1.21 4.21
N ALA A 65 -8.73 -1.30 2.93
CA ALA A 65 -7.79 -1.37 1.82
C ALA A 65 -8.45 -0.79 0.56
N HIS A 66 -7.72 -0.03 -0.26
CA HIS A 66 -8.36 0.66 -1.37
C HIS A 66 -8.38 -0.14 -2.68
N MET A 67 -9.48 0.00 -3.42
CA MET A 67 -9.71 -0.69 -4.70
C MET A 67 -9.23 0.10 -5.90
N ASP A 68 -9.08 1.40 -5.73
CA ASP A 68 -8.67 2.29 -6.81
C ASP A 68 -7.18 2.15 -7.13
N GLU A 69 -6.82 2.62 -8.29
CA GLU A 69 -5.46 2.65 -8.81
C GLU A 69 -5.22 3.96 -9.55
N ILE A 70 -3.97 4.42 -9.60
CA ILE A 70 -3.57 5.57 -10.40
C ILE A 70 -3.81 5.32 -11.89
N GLY A 71 -4.04 6.40 -12.64
CA GLY A 71 -4.26 6.33 -14.07
C GLY A 71 -4.26 7.68 -14.74
N LEU A 72 -4.86 7.74 -15.92
CA LEU A 72 -5.04 8.99 -16.65
C LEU A 72 -6.52 9.20 -16.99
N MET A 73 -6.88 10.45 -17.27
CA MET A 73 -8.23 10.82 -17.70
C MET A 73 -8.13 11.69 -18.96
N VAL A 74 -8.98 11.42 -19.94
CA VAL A 74 -9.07 12.21 -21.17
C VAL A 74 -9.62 13.61 -20.85
N THR A 75 -8.86 14.63 -21.21
CA THR A 75 -9.25 16.03 -21.04
C THR A 75 -9.68 16.69 -22.33
N TYR A 76 -9.17 16.20 -23.48
CA TYR A 76 -9.50 16.75 -24.80
C TYR A 76 -9.27 15.72 -25.89
N VAL A 77 -10.09 15.77 -26.94
CA VAL A 77 -9.93 14.98 -28.17
C VAL A 77 -9.66 15.95 -29.32
N SER A 78 -8.45 15.92 -29.88
CA SER A 78 -8.02 16.83 -30.92
C SER A 78 -8.75 16.63 -32.25
N ASP A 79 -8.63 17.60 -33.13
CA ASP A 79 -9.20 17.51 -34.50
C ASP A 79 -8.54 16.40 -35.34
N ASP A 80 -7.32 16.02 -35.00
CA ASP A 80 -6.58 14.93 -35.66
C ASP A 80 -6.80 13.57 -34.98
N GLY A 81 -7.54 13.51 -33.85
CA GLY A 81 -7.91 12.28 -33.15
C GLY A 81 -6.93 11.83 -32.06
N PHE A 82 -5.99 12.67 -31.63
CA PHE A 82 -5.16 12.44 -30.46
C PHE A 82 -5.88 12.86 -29.18
N LEU A 83 -5.56 12.17 -28.07
CA LEU A 83 -6.14 12.48 -26.78
C LEU A 83 -5.13 13.23 -25.92
N SER A 84 -5.55 14.37 -25.35
CA SER A 84 -4.86 15.02 -24.24
C SER A 84 -5.38 14.44 -22.93
N VAL A 85 -4.53 14.35 -21.91
CA VAL A 85 -4.83 13.68 -20.65
C VAL A 85 -4.32 14.44 -19.44
N SER A 86 -4.93 14.19 -18.28
CA SER A 86 -4.43 14.54 -16.96
C SER A 86 -4.24 13.30 -16.13
N ALA A 87 -3.37 13.40 -15.12
CA ALA A 87 -3.18 12.34 -14.13
C ALA A 87 -4.41 12.21 -13.22
N VAL A 88 -4.70 10.98 -12.82
CA VAL A 88 -5.58 10.61 -11.72
C VAL A 88 -4.71 9.90 -10.69
N GLY A 89 -4.54 10.49 -9.50
CA GLY A 89 -3.53 10.07 -8.52
C GLY A 89 -2.11 10.50 -8.88
N GLY A 90 -1.12 9.91 -8.23
CA GLY A 90 0.29 10.27 -8.30
C GLY A 90 1.04 9.66 -9.49
N VAL A 91 0.81 10.11 -10.70
CA VAL A 91 1.45 9.59 -11.93
C VAL A 91 2.73 10.34 -12.26
N ASP A 92 3.85 9.63 -12.42
CA ASP A 92 5.12 10.18 -12.90
C ASP A 92 5.12 10.29 -14.44
N ALA A 93 5.15 11.53 -14.97
CA ALA A 93 5.21 11.78 -16.40
C ALA A 93 6.49 11.25 -17.08
N ALA A 94 7.57 11.05 -16.31
CA ALA A 94 8.85 10.61 -16.86
C ALA A 94 8.81 9.19 -17.43
N ILE A 95 7.95 8.33 -16.88
CA ILE A 95 7.85 6.91 -17.28
C ILE A 95 6.83 6.65 -18.37
N LEU A 96 5.98 7.62 -18.69
CA LEU A 96 4.87 7.43 -19.64
C LEU A 96 5.26 7.31 -21.12
N PRO A 97 6.26 8.06 -21.64
CA PRO A 97 6.56 8.04 -23.06
C PRO A 97 6.86 6.65 -23.62
N GLY A 98 6.10 6.24 -24.64
CA GLY A 98 6.24 4.93 -25.28
C GLY A 98 5.43 3.81 -24.62
N MET A 99 4.72 4.09 -23.52
CA MET A 99 3.87 3.09 -22.88
C MET A 99 2.63 2.76 -23.71
N ARG A 100 2.16 1.52 -23.55
CA ARG A 100 0.82 1.10 -23.99
C ARG A 100 -0.19 1.41 -22.88
N VAL A 101 -1.37 1.85 -23.29
CA VAL A 101 -2.47 2.19 -22.41
C VAL A 101 -3.78 1.62 -22.92
N ASP A 102 -4.74 1.48 -22.03
CA ASP A 102 -6.09 1.04 -22.28
C ASP A 102 -7.06 2.19 -21.98
N VAL A 103 -7.64 2.77 -23.04
CA VAL A 103 -8.66 3.82 -22.92
C VAL A 103 -10.01 3.15 -22.74
N HIS A 104 -10.67 3.36 -21.61
CA HIS A 104 -11.97 2.80 -21.27
C HIS A 104 -13.09 3.68 -21.85
N ALA A 105 -13.31 3.51 -23.16
CA ALA A 105 -14.23 4.32 -23.94
C ALA A 105 -15.63 3.68 -24.05
N ARG A 106 -16.59 4.45 -24.52
CA ARG A 106 -17.93 3.96 -24.81
C ARG A 106 -17.90 2.83 -25.85
N GLY A 107 -18.34 1.65 -25.43
CA GLY A 107 -18.36 0.47 -26.30
C GLY A 107 -17.16 -0.44 -26.18
N GLY A 108 -16.28 -0.20 -25.21
CA GLY A 108 -15.18 -1.09 -24.86
C GLY A 108 -13.82 -0.41 -24.78
N VAL A 109 -12.81 -1.22 -24.54
CA VAL A 109 -11.44 -0.78 -24.36
C VAL A 109 -10.78 -0.52 -25.71
N LEU A 110 -10.17 0.66 -25.86
CA LEU A 110 -9.33 1.00 -27.00
C LEU A 110 -7.86 0.95 -26.58
N ARG A 111 -7.06 0.19 -27.33
CA ARG A 111 -5.61 0.16 -27.12
C ARG A 111 -5.01 1.46 -27.64
N GLY A 112 -4.15 2.09 -26.84
CA GLY A 112 -3.43 3.29 -27.21
C GLY A 112 -1.96 3.22 -26.85
N VAL A 113 -1.21 4.21 -27.33
CA VAL A 113 0.19 4.43 -26.99
C VAL A 113 0.38 5.87 -26.53
N VAL A 114 1.25 6.06 -25.53
CA VAL A 114 1.66 7.40 -25.11
C VAL A 114 2.73 7.91 -26.07
N GLY A 115 2.35 8.90 -26.90
CA GLY A 115 3.20 9.52 -27.88
C GLY A 115 4.01 10.68 -27.32
N ARG A 116 5.23 10.79 -27.79
CA ARG A 116 6.15 11.89 -27.51
C ARG A 116 6.90 12.25 -28.79
N LYS A 117 7.29 13.51 -28.93
CA LYS A 117 8.23 13.94 -29.97
C LYS A 117 9.51 13.08 -29.94
N PRO A 118 9.90 12.45 -31.07
CA PRO A 118 11.03 11.55 -31.11
C PRO A 118 12.36 12.29 -30.88
N ILE A 119 13.35 11.58 -30.35
CA ILE A 119 14.65 12.16 -29.94
C ILE A 119 15.35 12.93 -31.05
N HIS A 120 15.12 12.56 -32.32
CA HIS A 120 15.73 13.23 -33.51
C HIS A 120 15.11 14.59 -33.79
N LEU A 121 13.93 14.89 -33.24
CA LEU A 121 13.20 16.14 -33.48
C LEU A 121 13.17 17.08 -32.29
N ILE A 122 13.81 16.69 -31.17
CA ILE A 122 13.92 17.52 -29.95
C ILE A 122 15.30 18.16 -29.84
N SER A 123 15.34 19.38 -29.32
CA SER A 123 16.58 20.11 -29.10
C SER A 123 17.45 19.46 -27.99
N PRO A 124 18.77 19.80 -27.93
CA PRO A 124 19.64 19.30 -26.85
C PRO A 124 19.14 19.66 -25.46
N ASP A 125 18.49 20.80 -25.27
CA ASP A 125 17.95 21.23 -23.98
C ASP A 125 16.66 20.50 -23.62
N GLU A 126 15.74 20.28 -24.55
CA GLU A 126 14.55 19.45 -24.35
C GLU A 126 14.91 18.00 -23.93
N ARG A 127 16.11 17.50 -24.32
CA ARG A 127 16.57 16.15 -23.90
C ARG A 127 16.90 16.04 -22.42
N LYS A 128 17.22 17.16 -21.77
CA LYS A 128 17.64 17.21 -20.36
C LYS A 128 16.47 17.31 -19.40
N THR A 129 15.25 17.54 -19.91
CA THR A 129 14.05 17.75 -19.11
C THR A 129 13.04 16.63 -19.31
N VAL A 130 12.27 16.34 -18.27
CA VAL A 130 11.11 15.47 -18.34
C VAL A 130 10.06 16.19 -19.20
N THR A 131 9.50 15.50 -20.19
CA THR A 131 8.38 16.04 -20.96
C THR A 131 7.14 16.14 -20.07
N PRO A 132 6.59 17.34 -19.85
CA PRO A 132 5.39 17.50 -19.04
C PRO A 132 4.20 16.70 -19.58
N LEU A 133 3.30 16.27 -18.70
CA LEU A 133 2.17 15.41 -19.08
C LEU A 133 1.25 16.07 -20.12
N ASP A 134 1.06 17.37 -20.07
CA ASP A 134 0.26 18.15 -21.04
C ASP A 134 0.85 18.25 -22.45
N GLN A 135 2.12 17.84 -22.61
CA GLN A 135 2.80 17.72 -23.90
C GLN A 135 2.84 16.28 -24.45
N LEU A 136 2.34 15.32 -23.67
CA LEU A 136 2.14 13.94 -24.09
C LEU A 136 0.75 13.78 -24.72
N VAL A 137 0.65 12.87 -25.67
CA VAL A 137 -0.63 12.55 -26.31
C VAL A 137 -0.88 11.06 -26.30
N ILE A 138 -2.14 10.65 -26.27
CA ILE A 138 -2.50 9.25 -26.49
C ILE A 138 -2.95 9.09 -27.95
N ASP A 139 -2.29 8.18 -28.65
CA ASP A 139 -2.66 7.77 -30.01
C ASP A 139 -3.35 6.40 -29.93
N VAL A 140 -4.59 6.34 -30.42
CA VAL A 140 -5.39 5.10 -30.50
C VAL A 140 -5.45 4.52 -31.91
N GLY A 141 -4.64 5.03 -32.85
CA GLY A 141 -4.49 4.49 -34.21
C GLY A 141 -5.76 4.55 -35.08
N MET A 142 -6.65 5.51 -34.81
CA MET A 142 -7.93 5.62 -35.55
C MET A 142 -8.13 7.00 -36.14
N PRO A 143 -8.91 7.11 -37.27
CA PRO A 143 -9.32 8.40 -37.79
C PRO A 143 -10.09 9.24 -36.78
N ALA A 144 -9.84 10.54 -36.73
CA ALA A 144 -10.41 11.49 -35.77
C ALA A 144 -11.94 11.38 -35.62
N LYS A 145 -12.66 11.25 -36.72
CA LYS A 145 -14.13 11.08 -36.72
C LYS A 145 -14.58 9.88 -35.92
N ARG A 146 -13.80 8.79 -35.93
CA ARG A 146 -14.10 7.57 -35.17
C ARG A 146 -13.74 7.75 -33.69
N VAL A 147 -12.59 8.36 -33.39
CA VAL A 147 -12.16 8.67 -32.02
C VAL A 147 -13.20 9.55 -31.35
N LYS A 148 -13.59 10.68 -31.94
CA LYS A 148 -14.62 11.61 -31.41
C LYS A 148 -16.00 10.95 -31.18
N LYS A 149 -16.31 9.85 -31.88
CA LYS A 149 -17.55 9.08 -31.67
C LYS A 149 -17.45 8.14 -30.45
N LEU A 150 -16.27 7.59 -30.18
CA LEU A 150 -16.06 6.55 -29.18
C LEU A 150 -15.56 7.11 -27.87
N VAL A 151 -14.60 8.05 -27.91
CA VAL A 151 -13.92 8.61 -26.72
C VAL A 151 -14.58 9.93 -26.33
N ARG A 152 -14.72 10.13 -25.00
CA ARG A 152 -15.28 11.34 -24.40
C ARG A 152 -14.27 11.94 -23.43
N VAL A 153 -14.40 13.23 -23.18
CA VAL A 153 -13.76 13.89 -22.05
C VAL A 153 -14.29 13.24 -20.76
N GLY A 154 -13.38 12.87 -19.87
CA GLY A 154 -13.69 12.13 -18.65
C GLY A 154 -13.51 10.61 -18.74
N ASP A 155 -13.33 10.05 -19.96
CA ASP A 155 -12.99 8.62 -20.08
C ASP A 155 -11.64 8.35 -19.39
N VAL A 156 -11.58 7.29 -18.60
CA VAL A 156 -10.39 6.93 -17.82
C VAL A 156 -9.47 5.99 -18.63
N ILE A 157 -8.20 5.99 -18.23
CA ILE A 157 -7.16 5.26 -18.96
C ILE A 157 -6.30 4.52 -17.91
N THR A 158 -6.09 3.23 -18.13
CA THR A 158 -5.15 2.41 -17.34
C THR A 158 -3.89 2.08 -18.15
N PHE A 159 -2.82 1.72 -17.43
CA PHE A 159 -1.61 1.21 -18.07
C PHE A 159 -1.85 -0.18 -18.65
N GLY A 160 -1.43 -0.42 -19.88
CA GLY A 160 -1.70 -1.64 -20.65
C GLY A 160 -0.79 -2.81 -20.25
N VAL A 161 -0.59 -3.04 -18.96
CA VAL A 161 0.18 -4.14 -18.37
C VAL A 161 -0.68 -4.93 -17.39
N GLY A 162 -0.36 -6.19 -17.17
CA GLY A 162 -1.08 -7.08 -16.28
C GLY A 162 -0.14 -7.85 -15.35
N PHE A 163 -0.72 -8.82 -14.65
CA PHE A 163 -0.01 -9.65 -13.68
C PHE A 163 0.92 -10.65 -14.36
N GLU A 164 2.18 -10.68 -13.92
CA GLU A 164 3.17 -11.68 -14.29
C GLU A 164 3.92 -12.20 -13.05
N ARG A 165 4.25 -13.49 -13.06
CA ARG A 165 5.21 -14.03 -12.10
C ARG A 165 6.61 -13.59 -12.48
N PHE A 166 7.35 -13.11 -11.48
CA PHE A 166 8.65 -12.49 -11.68
C PHE A 166 9.70 -13.19 -10.81
N GLY A 167 10.60 -13.92 -11.42
CA GLY A 167 11.63 -14.66 -10.69
C GLY A 167 11.10 -15.63 -9.63
N ALA A 168 11.83 -15.80 -8.54
CA ALA A 168 11.52 -16.77 -7.48
C ALA A 168 10.57 -16.16 -6.42
N GLY A 169 9.27 -16.41 -6.58
CA GLY A 169 8.26 -16.00 -5.58
C GLY A 169 7.80 -14.55 -5.65
N MET A 170 8.36 -13.75 -6.55
CA MET A 170 7.93 -12.39 -6.83
C MET A 170 6.82 -12.34 -7.86
N ALA A 171 6.14 -11.22 -7.92
CA ALA A 171 5.18 -10.90 -8.97
C ALA A 171 5.32 -9.42 -9.36
N VAL A 172 5.01 -9.11 -10.62
CA VAL A 172 4.96 -7.75 -11.16
C VAL A 172 3.59 -7.50 -11.76
N SER A 173 3.05 -6.31 -11.51
CA SER A 173 1.78 -5.83 -12.08
C SER A 173 1.67 -4.33 -11.87
N ARG A 174 0.72 -3.69 -12.52
CA ARG A 174 0.15 -2.44 -12.04
C ARG A 174 -0.78 -2.73 -10.85
N ALA A 175 -1.10 -1.72 -10.05
CA ALA A 175 -2.16 -1.74 -9.05
C ALA A 175 -2.01 -2.79 -7.93
N PHE A 176 -0.78 -3.24 -7.60
CA PHE A 176 -0.57 -3.83 -6.28
C PHE A 176 -0.89 -2.83 -5.19
N ASP A 177 -0.65 -1.58 -5.45
CA ASP A 177 -1.17 -0.42 -4.74
C ASP A 177 -2.64 -0.18 -5.13
N ASP A 178 -3.67 -0.42 -4.26
CA ASP A 178 -3.58 -1.31 -3.09
C ASP A 178 -4.56 -2.50 -3.21
N LYS A 179 -4.71 -3.02 -4.44
CA LYS A 179 -5.46 -4.27 -4.63
C LYS A 179 -4.80 -5.47 -3.93
N ALA A 180 -3.53 -5.34 -3.54
CA ALA A 180 -2.86 -6.28 -2.66
C ALA A 180 -3.53 -6.32 -1.29
N GLY A 181 -3.83 -5.16 -0.71
CA GLY A 181 -4.56 -5.05 0.55
C GLY A 181 -6.00 -5.49 0.43
N VAL A 182 -6.69 -5.15 -0.64
CA VAL A 182 -8.04 -5.69 -0.91
C VAL A 182 -8.03 -7.22 -0.90
N TRP A 183 -7.04 -7.83 -1.56
CA TRP A 183 -6.87 -9.28 -1.52
C TRP A 183 -6.65 -9.78 -0.09
N VAL A 184 -5.81 -9.10 0.70
CA VAL A 184 -5.57 -9.47 2.11
C VAL A 184 -6.85 -9.37 2.92
N ALA A 185 -7.60 -8.26 2.83
CA ALA A 185 -8.85 -8.06 3.57
C ALA A 185 -9.88 -9.17 3.28
N VAL A 186 -10.06 -9.49 2.01
CA VAL A 186 -10.93 -10.61 1.58
C VAL A 186 -10.44 -11.94 2.17
N ARG A 187 -9.15 -12.20 2.13
CA ARG A 187 -8.55 -13.45 2.62
C ARG A 187 -8.63 -13.58 4.15
N VAL A 188 -8.48 -12.47 4.88
CA VAL A 188 -8.65 -12.42 6.33
C VAL A 188 -10.08 -12.80 6.69
N LEU A 189 -11.10 -12.19 6.06
CA LEU A 189 -12.50 -12.52 6.32
C LEU A 189 -12.80 -13.99 6.03
N GLU A 190 -12.35 -14.53 4.89
CA GLU A 190 -12.51 -15.95 4.57
C GLU A 190 -11.87 -16.87 5.62
N LYS A 191 -10.72 -16.48 6.16
CA LYS A 191 -10.02 -17.25 7.18
C LYS A 191 -10.72 -17.18 8.54
N LEU A 192 -11.19 -16.01 8.96
CA LEU A 192 -11.97 -15.84 10.19
C LEU A 192 -13.28 -16.60 10.15
N ALA A 193 -13.98 -16.58 9.02
CA ALA A 193 -15.21 -17.35 8.83
C ALA A 193 -14.95 -18.88 8.99
N ALA A 194 -13.82 -19.37 8.46
CA ALA A 194 -13.44 -20.78 8.53
C ALA A 194 -12.88 -21.19 9.91
N ALA A 195 -12.22 -20.30 10.64
CA ALA A 195 -11.60 -20.56 11.94
C ALA A 195 -12.58 -20.46 13.12
N GLY A 196 -13.84 -20.10 12.88
CA GLY A 196 -14.88 -19.97 13.90
C GLY A 196 -15.03 -18.56 14.45
N ARG A 197 -14.61 -17.54 13.71
CA ARG A 197 -14.84 -16.09 13.94
C ARG A 197 -14.06 -15.49 15.12
N ALA A 198 -13.87 -14.19 15.11
CA ALA A 198 -13.33 -13.40 16.21
C ALA A 198 -14.36 -13.20 17.32
N ALA A 199 -13.95 -12.64 18.46
CA ALA A 199 -14.88 -12.30 19.55
C ALA A 199 -15.81 -11.14 19.16
N GLY A 200 -15.25 -10.06 18.62
CA GLY A 200 -16.01 -8.93 18.06
C GLY A 200 -16.31 -9.09 16.58
N ASP A 201 -17.11 -8.18 16.06
CA ASP A 201 -17.42 -8.12 14.63
C ASP A 201 -16.16 -7.80 13.81
N PHE A 202 -16.05 -8.38 12.64
CA PHE A 202 -15.01 -8.05 11.67
C PHE A 202 -15.63 -7.47 10.40
N VAL A 203 -15.11 -6.35 9.91
CA VAL A 203 -15.53 -5.73 8.66
C VAL A 203 -14.33 -5.62 7.72
N ALA A 204 -14.41 -6.28 6.58
CA ALA A 204 -13.51 -6.01 5.46
C ALA A 204 -14.08 -4.84 4.65
N ALA A 205 -13.39 -3.71 4.63
CA ALA A 205 -13.78 -2.51 3.91
C ALA A 205 -12.86 -2.34 2.69
N ALA A 206 -13.38 -2.67 1.51
CA ALA A 206 -12.72 -2.33 0.25
C ALA A 206 -13.12 -0.90 -0.13
N THR A 207 -12.21 0.05 0.08
CA THR A 207 -12.45 1.48 -0.03
C THR A 207 -12.23 2.00 -1.45
N VAL A 208 -12.70 3.21 -1.73
CA VAL A 208 -12.58 3.88 -3.02
C VAL A 208 -11.90 5.23 -2.86
N GLN A 209 -11.32 5.76 -3.96
CA GLN A 209 -10.81 7.13 -4.04
C GLN A 209 -9.76 7.47 -2.96
N GLU A 210 -8.91 6.50 -2.65
CA GLU A 210 -7.76 6.74 -1.75
C GLU A 210 -6.76 7.68 -2.41
N GLU A 211 -6.41 7.43 -3.67
CA GLU A 211 -5.38 8.09 -4.48
C GLU A 211 -5.62 9.60 -4.71
N ILE A 212 -6.82 10.08 -4.40
CA ILE A 212 -7.19 11.50 -4.46
C ILE A 212 -7.56 12.08 -3.10
N GLY A 213 -7.15 11.42 -2.01
CA GLY A 213 -7.23 11.93 -0.65
C GLY A 213 -8.04 11.10 0.34
N VAL A 214 -7.85 9.77 0.38
CA VAL A 214 -8.36 8.81 1.38
C VAL A 214 -9.87 8.86 1.64
N ARG A 215 -10.66 9.20 0.64
CA ARG A 215 -12.10 9.52 0.79
C ARG A 215 -12.93 8.32 1.22
N GLY A 216 -12.63 7.15 0.66
CA GLY A 216 -13.30 5.91 1.02
C GLY A 216 -12.99 5.47 2.44
N GLY A 217 -11.74 5.65 2.90
CA GLY A 217 -11.34 5.40 4.29
C GLY A 217 -12.09 6.25 5.28
N GLU A 218 -12.23 7.56 4.99
CA GLU A 218 -12.97 8.49 5.83
C GLU A 218 -14.46 8.10 5.96
N THR A 219 -15.13 7.89 4.82
CA THR A 219 -16.56 7.56 4.81
C THR A 219 -16.85 6.16 5.37
N SER A 220 -15.95 5.19 5.16
CA SER A 220 -16.06 3.85 5.73
C SER A 220 -15.86 3.86 7.23
N ALA A 221 -14.83 4.53 7.75
CA ALA A 221 -14.59 4.66 9.18
C ALA A 221 -15.76 5.36 9.91
N TYR A 222 -16.33 6.40 9.26
CA TYR A 222 -17.50 7.09 9.80
C TYR A 222 -18.75 6.20 9.84
N GLY A 223 -19.01 5.45 8.76
CA GLY A 223 -20.20 4.62 8.61
C GLY A 223 -20.17 3.34 9.43
N VAL A 224 -19.08 2.59 9.35
CA VAL A 224 -18.86 1.33 10.09
C VAL A 224 -18.71 1.57 11.60
N HIS A 225 -18.01 2.66 12.00
CA HIS A 225 -17.74 3.01 13.39
C HIS A 225 -17.14 1.85 14.20
N PRO A 226 -16.01 1.30 13.79
CA PRO A 226 -15.37 0.20 14.50
C PRO A 226 -14.73 0.67 15.79
N ASP A 227 -14.54 -0.25 16.76
CA ASP A 227 -13.77 0.01 17.98
C ASP A 227 -12.26 0.07 17.72
N VAL A 228 -11.81 -0.62 16.64
CA VAL A 228 -10.40 -0.64 16.18
C VAL A 228 -10.39 -0.63 14.67
N GLY A 229 -9.51 0.19 14.07
CA GLY A 229 -9.24 0.20 12.65
C GLY A 229 -7.84 -0.33 12.32
N LEU A 230 -7.74 -1.12 11.27
CA LEU A 230 -6.48 -1.37 10.58
C LEU A 230 -6.61 -0.82 9.17
N ALA A 231 -5.67 0.02 8.76
CA ALA A 231 -5.46 0.26 7.35
C ALA A 231 -4.46 -0.77 6.83
N PHE A 232 -4.70 -1.18 5.63
CA PHE A 232 -3.77 -1.97 4.85
C PHE A 232 -3.34 -1.15 3.65
N ASP A 233 -2.07 -1.25 3.30
CA ASP A 233 -1.51 -0.54 2.14
C ASP A 233 -0.21 -1.22 1.69
N VAL A 234 0.45 -0.68 0.71
CA VAL A 234 1.83 -1.03 0.34
C VAL A 234 2.80 0.00 0.94
N THR A 235 4.07 -0.34 1.07
CA THR A 235 5.12 0.61 1.46
C THR A 235 6.36 0.45 0.61
N HIS A 236 7.17 1.51 0.54
CA HIS A 236 8.38 1.56 -0.27
C HIS A 236 9.42 0.54 0.19
N ALA A 237 9.62 -0.53 -0.57
CA ALA A 237 10.79 -1.37 -0.39
C ALA A 237 12.07 -0.59 -0.73
N THR A 238 13.11 -0.78 0.07
CA THR A 238 14.39 -0.06 -0.05
C THR A 238 15.54 -0.99 -0.41
N ASP A 239 15.21 -2.15 -0.94
CA ASP A 239 16.14 -3.25 -1.24
C ASP A 239 16.63 -3.28 -2.70
N TYR A 240 16.60 -2.12 -3.38
CA TYR A 240 17.15 -1.94 -4.72
C TYR A 240 18.14 -0.76 -4.78
N PRO A 241 18.99 -0.70 -5.81
CA PRO A 241 20.03 0.33 -5.91
C PRO A 241 19.48 1.76 -5.92
N GLY A 242 20.23 2.71 -5.34
CA GLY A 242 19.91 4.13 -5.37
C GLY A 242 19.08 4.63 -4.19
N ILE A 243 18.70 3.78 -3.24
CA ILE A 243 17.92 4.17 -2.05
C ILE A 243 18.85 4.35 -0.84
N ASP A 244 18.75 5.49 -0.19
CA ASP A 244 19.43 5.80 1.08
C ASP A 244 18.64 5.19 2.26
N LYS A 245 19.13 4.08 2.79
CA LYS A 245 18.49 3.38 3.90
C LYS A 245 18.54 4.13 5.23
N ALA A 246 19.50 5.02 5.41
CA ALA A 246 19.55 5.86 6.62
C ALA A 246 18.41 6.88 6.64
N LYS A 247 17.96 7.30 5.45
CA LYS A 247 16.86 8.24 5.29
C LYS A 247 15.48 7.55 5.22
N HIS A 248 15.39 6.40 4.54
CA HIS A 248 14.12 5.77 4.18
C HIS A 248 13.85 4.44 4.89
N GLY A 249 14.69 4.05 5.85
CA GLY A 249 14.58 2.75 6.52
C GLY A 249 15.14 1.60 5.67
N SER A 250 15.04 0.38 6.20
CA SER A 250 15.49 -0.84 5.53
C SER A 250 14.31 -1.82 5.43
N ILE A 251 13.54 -1.68 4.37
CA ILE A 251 12.36 -2.49 4.06
C ILE A 251 12.68 -3.38 2.85
N VAL A 252 12.47 -4.69 2.98
CA VAL A 252 12.93 -5.71 2.02
C VAL A 252 11.75 -6.59 1.61
N CYS A 253 11.54 -6.75 0.31
CA CYS A 253 10.55 -7.70 -0.22
C CYS A 253 10.93 -9.15 0.15
N GLY A 254 9.96 -9.93 0.60
CA GLY A 254 10.18 -11.32 1.03
C GLY A 254 10.64 -11.47 2.48
N LYS A 255 10.61 -10.38 3.26
CA LYS A 255 10.94 -10.39 4.69
C LYS A 255 9.72 -10.19 5.60
N GLY A 256 8.53 -10.42 5.06
CA GLY A 256 7.27 -10.34 5.75
C GLY A 256 6.64 -8.93 5.75
N PRO A 257 5.44 -8.82 6.34
CA PRO A 257 4.71 -7.56 6.44
C PRO A 257 5.49 -6.49 7.19
N VAL A 258 5.13 -5.25 6.92
CA VAL A 258 5.66 -4.06 7.61
C VAL A 258 4.60 -3.54 8.57
N ILE A 259 4.94 -3.35 9.83
CA ILE A 259 4.08 -2.76 10.85
C ILE A 259 4.56 -1.33 11.08
N ALA A 260 3.72 -0.35 10.79
CA ALA A 260 4.06 1.06 10.97
C ALA A 260 4.06 1.44 12.45
N ARG A 261 4.96 2.35 12.84
CA ARG A 261 5.06 2.92 14.18
C ARG A 261 5.24 4.43 14.10
N GLY A 262 4.33 5.17 14.70
CA GLY A 262 4.39 6.64 14.70
C GLY A 262 3.15 7.27 15.31
N PRO A 263 3.02 8.61 15.28
CA PRO A 263 1.91 9.33 15.90
C PRO A 263 0.53 9.05 15.30
N ASN A 264 0.47 8.57 14.06
CA ASN A 264 -0.78 8.15 13.43
C ASN A 264 -1.21 6.73 13.85
N ILE A 265 -0.33 6.00 14.53
CA ILE A 265 -0.56 4.61 14.91
C ILE A 265 -0.80 4.53 16.43
N ASN A 266 -1.88 3.84 16.80
CA ASN A 266 -2.15 3.59 18.22
C ASN A 266 -1.10 2.62 18.81
N PRO A 267 -0.40 2.98 19.88
CA PRO A 267 0.67 2.15 20.43
C PRO A 267 0.18 0.77 20.91
N ALA A 268 -1.05 0.66 21.43
CA ALA A 268 -1.58 -0.64 21.84
C ALA A 268 -1.93 -1.54 20.65
N VAL A 269 -2.34 -0.95 19.51
CA VAL A 269 -2.54 -1.70 18.27
C VAL A 269 -1.19 -2.18 17.73
N PHE A 270 -0.17 -1.33 17.71
CA PHE A 270 1.19 -1.70 17.31
C PHE A 270 1.72 -2.90 18.11
N GLU A 271 1.71 -2.81 19.45
CA GLU A 271 2.23 -3.88 20.32
C GLU A 271 1.45 -5.20 20.15
N ARG A 272 0.13 -5.13 19.91
CA ARG A 272 -0.68 -6.32 19.64
C ARG A 272 -0.38 -6.95 18.28
N LEU A 273 -0.09 -6.15 17.25
CA LEU A 273 0.37 -6.65 15.94
C LEU A 273 1.73 -7.34 16.06
N VAL A 274 2.67 -6.74 16.79
CA VAL A 274 3.98 -7.35 17.05
C VAL A 274 3.82 -8.68 17.79
N ALA A 275 3.03 -8.70 18.87
CA ALA A 275 2.77 -9.93 19.62
C ALA A 275 2.10 -11.02 18.77
N ALA A 276 1.20 -10.66 17.86
CA ALA A 276 0.57 -11.59 16.93
C ALA A 276 1.58 -12.16 15.92
N ALA A 277 2.51 -11.34 15.41
CA ALA A 277 3.58 -11.81 14.52
C ALA A 277 4.51 -12.79 15.23
N GLU A 278 4.94 -12.47 16.45
CA GLU A 278 5.81 -13.31 17.26
C GLU A 278 5.14 -14.65 17.62
N ALA A 279 3.87 -14.62 18.03
CA ALA A 279 3.11 -15.82 18.35
C ALA A 279 2.93 -16.79 17.16
N GLU A 280 2.83 -16.25 15.96
CA GLU A 280 2.72 -17.03 14.71
C GLU A 280 4.08 -17.38 14.09
N GLY A 281 5.19 -16.88 14.65
CA GLY A 281 6.53 -17.04 14.07
C GLY A 281 6.65 -16.38 12.68
N ILE A 282 5.94 -15.26 12.47
CA ILE A 282 5.97 -14.50 11.24
C ILE A 282 7.12 -13.50 11.32
N ALA A 283 8.03 -13.52 10.34
CA ALA A 283 8.98 -12.45 10.17
C ALA A 283 8.24 -11.17 9.80
N TYR A 284 8.54 -10.07 10.46
CA TYR A 284 7.97 -8.76 10.19
C TYR A 284 9.04 -7.68 10.18
N GLN A 285 8.70 -6.53 9.64
CA GLN A 285 9.56 -5.35 9.59
C GLN A 285 8.83 -4.19 10.26
N VAL A 286 9.57 -3.20 10.75
CA VAL A 286 8.98 -2.00 11.36
C VAL A 286 9.39 -0.79 10.57
N GLU A 287 8.41 0.05 10.24
CA GLU A 287 8.59 1.32 9.55
C GLU A 287 8.24 2.48 10.50
N ALA A 288 9.11 3.48 10.52
CA ALA A 288 8.88 4.68 11.32
C ALA A 288 8.11 5.71 10.51
N GLU A 289 6.91 6.08 11.00
CA GLU A 289 6.05 7.09 10.41
C GLU A 289 5.99 8.33 11.33
N PRO A 290 6.90 9.30 11.18
CA PRO A 290 6.98 10.45 12.09
C PRO A 290 5.85 11.46 11.92
N GLY A 291 5.08 11.35 10.86
CA GLY A 291 3.96 12.24 10.51
C GLY A 291 2.63 11.52 10.34
N VAL A 292 1.79 12.11 9.54
CA VAL A 292 0.54 11.51 9.07
C VAL A 292 0.86 10.62 7.88
N THR A 293 0.35 9.38 7.87
CA THR A 293 0.56 8.45 6.75
C THR A 293 -0.15 8.92 5.48
N GLY A 294 0.30 8.48 4.32
CA GLY A 294 -0.39 8.70 3.04
C GLY A 294 -1.60 7.78 2.81
N THR A 295 -1.99 6.96 3.81
CA THR A 295 -2.94 5.85 3.68
C THR A 295 -4.28 6.13 4.35
N ASP A 296 -5.25 5.23 4.20
CA ASP A 296 -6.55 5.28 4.90
C ASP A 296 -6.40 5.37 6.44
N ALA A 297 -5.26 4.97 7.03
CA ALA A 297 -5.01 5.06 8.48
C ALA A 297 -5.19 6.47 9.03
N ARG A 298 -4.80 7.51 8.27
CA ARG A 298 -4.93 8.90 8.71
C ARG A 298 -6.40 9.34 8.85
N ALA A 299 -7.26 8.85 7.96
CA ALA A 299 -8.68 9.16 7.99
C ALA A 299 -9.41 8.37 9.08
N ILE A 300 -9.06 7.10 9.23
CA ILE A 300 -9.62 6.22 10.27
C ILE A 300 -9.32 6.78 11.65
N GLN A 301 -8.06 7.17 11.92
CA GLN A 301 -7.63 7.67 13.23
C GLN A 301 -8.48 8.84 13.74
N VAL A 302 -8.86 9.76 12.85
CA VAL A 302 -9.58 11.00 13.22
C VAL A 302 -11.08 10.93 13.00
N ALA A 303 -11.60 9.78 12.54
CA ALA A 303 -13.03 9.64 12.32
C ALA A 303 -13.82 9.74 13.64
N ARG A 304 -14.94 10.48 13.61
CA ARG A 304 -15.84 10.72 14.77
C ARG A 304 -15.06 11.25 16.00
N GLY A 305 -15.01 10.48 17.08
CA GLY A 305 -14.31 10.81 18.33
C GLY A 305 -12.87 10.29 18.39
N GLY A 306 -12.36 9.74 17.28
CA GLY A 306 -11.08 9.06 17.17
C GLY A 306 -11.24 7.53 17.26
N ILE A 307 -10.58 6.80 16.37
CA ILE A 307 -10.56 5.34 16.33
C ILE A 307 -9.10 4.89 16.50
N PRO A 308 -8.80 4.01 17.46
CA PRO A 308 -7.48 3.40 17.56
C PRO A 308 -7.12 2.72 16.24
N CYS A 309 -6.06 3.19 15.58
CA CYS A 309 -5.71 2.73 14.24
C CYS A 309 -4.32 2.12 14.19
N GLY A 310 -4.15 1.06 13.40
CA GLY A 310 -2.89 0.48 12.99
C GLY A 310 -2.72 0.55 11.47
N LEU A 311 -1.48 0.40 11.02
CA LEU A 311 -1.17 0.27 9.60
C LEU A 311 -0.24 -0.94 9.41
N VAL A 312 -0.64 -1.84 8.53
CA VAL A 312 0.16 -2.98 8.10
C VAL A 312 0.33 -2.90 6.60
N SER A 313 1.56 -2.93 6.13
CA SER A 313 1.87 -2.76 4.72
C SER A 313 2.62 -3.95 4.12
N VAL A 314 2.52 -4.12 2.81
CA VAL A 314 3.36 -5.05 2.05
C VAL A 314 4.51 -4.28 1.41
N PRO A 315 5.77 -4.75 1.56
CA PRO A 315 6.90 -4.17 0.83
C PRO A 315 6.67 -4.22 -0.67
N LEU A 316 6.77 -3.07 -1.33
CA LEU A 316 6.55 -2.91 -2.76
C LEU A 316 7.67 -2.09 -3.38
N ARG A 317 8.27 -2.58 -4.46
CA ARG A 317 9.22 -1.81 -5.28
C ARG A 317 8.48 -1.09 -6.39
N TYR A 318 8.96 0.12 -6.70
CA TYR A 318 8.51 0.92 -7.85
C TYR A 318 7.02 1.32 -7.75
N MET A 319 6.59 1.72 -6.55
CA MET A 319 5.24 2.25 -6.29
C MET A 319 4.87 3.33 -7.29
N HIS A 320 3.59 3.41 -7.63
CA HIS A 320 3.05 4.37 -8.60
C HIS A 320 3.67 4.24 -10.00
N THR A 321 4.09 3.03 -10.35
CA THR A 321 4.54 2.70 -11.70
C THR A 321 3.70 1.55 -12.28
N PRO A 322 3.72 1.37 -13.59
CA PRO A 322 3.03 0.23 -14.21
C PRO A 322 3.61 -1.14 -13.86
N THR A 323 4.78 -1.17 -13.20
CA THR A 323 5.57 -2.38 -12.96
C THR A 323 5.96 -2.53 -11.48
N GLU A 324 4.96 -2.43 -10.61
CA GLU A 324 5.11 -2.66 -9.18
C GLU A 324 5.46 -4.12 -8.89
N VAL A 325 6.40 -4.33 -7.96
CA VAL A 325 6.93 -5.65 -7.65
C VAL A 325 6.77 -5.99 -6.17
N VAL A 326 6.15 -7.12 -5.89
CA VAL A 326 5.95 -7.64 -4.51
C VAL A 326 6.41 -9.08 -4.38
N ALA A 327 6.69 -9.51 -3.15
CA ALA A 327 6.84 -10.92 -2.83
C ALA A 327 5.48 -11.52 -2.43
N LEU A 328 5.09 -12.60 -3.10
CA LEU A 328 3.80 -13.26 -2.82
C LEU A 328 3.74 -13.92 -1.42
N SER A 329 4.90 -14.17 -0.78
CA SER A 329 4.98 -14.62 0.60
C SER A 329 4.48 -13.58 1.58
N ASP A 330 4.86 -12.32 1.36
CA ASP A 330 4.53 -11.22 2.28
C ASP A 330 3.01 -11.02 2.37
N LEU A 331 2.30 -11.16 1.25
CA LEU A 331 0.84 -11.16 1.22
C LEU A 331 0.21 -12.28 2.09
N GLU A 332 0.71 -13.51 1.97
CA GLU A 332 0.19 -14.64 2.75
C GLU A 332 0.54 -14.49 4.25
N ASP A 333 1.73 -13.99 4.57
CA ASP A 333 2.15 -13.76 5.95
C ASP A 333 1.36 -12.61 6.59
N THR A 334 1.01 -11.58 5.81
CA THR A 334 0.11 -10.52 6.27
C THR A 334 -1.29 -11.05 6.59
N VAL A 335 -1.85 -11.92 5.76
CA VAL A 335 -3.14 -12.57 6.09
C VAL A 335 -3.05 -13.34 7.41
N ARG A 336 -1.96 -14.07 7.65
CA ARG A 336 -1.75 -14.81 8.91
C ARG A 336 -1.66 -13.87 10.10
N LEU A 337 -0.88 -12.80 9.97
CA LEU A 337 -0.70 -11.78 11.00
C LEU A 337 -2.04 -11.16 11.41
N VAL A 338 -2.82 -10.69 10.44
CA VAL A 338 -4.09 -9.99 10.73
C VAL A 338 -5.16 -10.96 11.26
N VAL A 339 -5.20 -12.19 10.78
CA VAL A 339 -6.08 -13.23 11.34
C VAL A 339 -5.75 -13.48 12.81
N ARG A 340 -4.46 -13.62 13.15
CA ARG A 340 -4.03 -13.83 14.52
C ARG A 340 -4.38 -12.62 15.40
N PHE A 341 -4.07 -11.41 14.94
CA PHE A 341 -4.44 -10.17 15.63
C PHE A 341 -5.95 -10.11 15.91
N ALA A 342 -6.80 -10.39 14.92
CA ALA A 342 -8.25 -10.36 15.09
C ALA A 342 -8.76 -11.41 16.08
N LEU A 343 -8.17 -12.61 16.10
CA LEU A 343 -8.54 -13.68 17.04
C LEU A 343 -8.08 -13.41 18.46
N ASP A 344 -7.03 -12.61 18.66
CA ASP A 344 -6.50 -12.24 19.97
C ASP A 344 -7.20 -11.00 20.58
N LEU A 345 -8.10 -10.35 19.84
CA LEU A 345 -8.94 -9.28 20.36
C LEU A 345 -10.04 -9.88 21.27
N ASP A 346 -9.98 -9.58 22.55
CA ASP A 346 -10.94 -10.02 23.56
C ASP A 346 -11.66 -8.84 24.24
N GLU A 347 -12.66 -9.13 25.09
CA GLU A 347 -13.45 -8.14 25.82
C GLU A 347 -12.58 -7.20 26.70
N GLY A 348 -11.39 -7.65 27.11
CA GLY A 348 -10.44 -6.89 27.92
C GLY A 348 -9.50 -5.99 27.11
N ALA A 349 -9.60 -5.96 25.78
CA ALA A 349 -8.71 -5.17 24.95
C ALA A 349 -8.94 -3.66 25.18
N CYS A 350 -7.92 -2.96 25.66
CA CYS A 350 -7.92 -1.51 25.87
C CYS A 350 -6.93 -0.85 24.91
N PHE A 351 -7.37 0.22 24.27
CA PHE A 351 -6.58 0.98 23.29
C PHE A 351 -6.31 2.42 23.73
N VAL A 352 -6.73 2.81 24.95
CA VAL A 352 -6.43 4.13 25.49
C VAL A 352 -4.93 4.19 25.82
N PRO A 353 -4.16 5.13 25.24
CA PRO A 353 -2.73 5.23 25.50
C PRO A 353 -2.44 5.41 27.01
N GLY A 354 -1.48 4.62 27.50
CA GLY A 354 -1.12 4.60 28.94
C GLY A 354 -2.05 3.81 29.85
N MET A 355 -3.20 3.35 29.37
CA MET A 355 -4.15 2.49 30.10
C MET A 355 -4.21 1.06 29.54
N ALA A 356 -3.59 0.83 28.39
CA ALA A 356 -3.59 -0.48 27.76
C ALA A 356 -2.91 -1.52 28.67
N SER A 357 -3.60 -2.62 28.95
CA SER A 357 -3.00 -3.76 29.65
C SER A 357 -1.88 -4.35 28.79
N PRO A 358 -0.74 -4.77 29.37
CA PRO A 358 0.29 -5.50 28.64
C PRO A 358 -0.33 -6.68 27.92
N VAL A 359 0.03 -6.87 26.65
CA VAL A 359 -0.38 -8.06 25.89
C VAL A 359 0.26 -9.26 26.56
N ALA A 360 -0.54 -10.13 27.19
CA ALA A 360 -0.03 -11.39 27.71
C ALA A 360 0.39 -12.23 26.48
N ALA A 361 1.69 -12.49 26.36
CA ALA A 361 2.22 -13.42 25.36
C ALA A 361 1.59 -14.80 25.62
N ARG A 362 0.55 -15.17 24.86
CA ARG A 362 0.08 -16.55 24.77
C ARG A 362 1.07 -17.30 23.88
N GLY A 363 2.14 -17.81 24.49
CA GLY A 363 3.05 -18.72 23.81
C GLY A 363 2.30 -19.95 23.30
N PRO A 364 2.81 -20.63 22.25
CA PRO A 364 2.30 -21.95 21.88
C PRO A 364 2.42 -22.87 23.11
N GLU A 365 1.40 -23.66 23.38
CA GLU A 365 1.47 -24.68 24.43
C GLU A 365 2.69 -25.57 24.18
N GLY A 366 3.69 -25.48 25.09
CA GLY A 366 4.87 -26.33 25.09
C GLY A 366 6.10 -25.78 24.35
N GLY A 367 6.94 -25.00 25.05
CA GLY A 367 8.31 -24.69 24.65
C GLY A 367 8.77 -23.33 25.14
N ARG A 368 9.54 -23.30 26.22
CA ARG A 368 10.31 -22.10 26.57
C ARG A 368 11.32 -21.83 25.45
N ALA A 369 11.13 -20.77 24.71
CA ALA A 369 12.18 -20.20 23.88
C ALA A 369 13.05 -19.31 24.77
N GLU A 370 14.33 -19.68 24.89
CA GLU A 370 15.36 -18.80 25.46
C GLU A 370 15.50 -17.55 24.59
N ALA A 371 15.52 -16.39 25.22
CA ALA A 371 15.80 -15.14 24.55
C ALA A 371 17.19 -15.17 23.88
N PRO A 372 17.38 -14.63 22.68
CA PRO A 372 18.70 -14.52 22.08
C PRO A 372 19.57 -13.59 22.93
N GLY A 373 20.69 -14.15 23.45
CA GLY A 373 21.62 -13.47 24.32
C GLY A 373 22.16 -12.17 23.73
N ALA A 374 22.18 -11.14 24.54
CA ALA A 374 22.88 -9.90 24.25
C ALA A 374 24.37 -10.18 23.98
N PRO A 375 25.02 -9.48 23.02
CA PRO A 375 26.46 -9.68 22.77
C PRO A 375 27.28 -9.27 23.97
N GLY A 376 28.13 -10.21 24.44
CA GLY A 376 28.93 -10.11 25.65
C GLY A 376 29.83 -8.88 25.65
N GLY A 377 29.77 -8.15 26.75
CA GLY A 377 30.65 -7.04 27.04
C GLY A 377 32.11 -7.46 27.12
N GLY A 378 32.91 -6.99 26.18
CA GLY A 378 34.36 -7.08 26.24
C GLY A 378 34.91 -6.24 27.38
N LYS A 379 35.71 -6.87 28.25
CA LYS A 379 36.42 -6.22 29.36
C LYS A 379 37.38 -5.15 28.85
N ALA A 380 37.23 -3.91 29.31
CA ALA A 380 38.17 -2.85 29.11
C ALA A 380 39.47 -3.10 29.91
N ALA A 381 40.63 -3.02 29.27
CA ALA A 381 41.94 -2.96 29.90
C ALA A 381 42.25 -1.52 30.36
N PRO A 382 43.07 -1.29 31.43
CA PRO A 382 43.22 0.02 31.99
C PRO A 382 44.18 0.92 31.22
N ALA A 383 43.85 2.21 31.17
CA ALA A 383 44.59 3.27 30.54
C ALA A 383 45.91 3.54 31.22
N GLY A 384 47.03 3.55 30.44
CA GLY A 384 48.31 4.09 30.82
C GLY A 384 48.39 5.59 30.54
N ALA A 385 48.98 6.32 31.51
CA ALA A 385 49.11 7.78 31.53
C ALA A 385 50.05 8.35 30.45
N PRO A 386 50.00 9.65 30.13
CA PRO A 386 50.64 10.26 28.98
C PRO A 386 52.08 10.71 29.28
N ARG A 387 52.95 10.63 28.26
CA ARG A 387 54.24 11.36 28.24
C ARG A 387 54.16 12.51 27.25
N ALA A 388 54.62 13.66 27.76
CA ALA A 388 54.79 14.91 27.07
C ALA A 388 56.04 14.94 26.16
N GLY A 389 56.04 15.80 25.16
CA GLY A 389 57.20 16.24 24.35
C GLY A 389 56.71 16.75 23.01
N ALA A 390 56.57 17.95 22.82
CA ALA A 390 57.43 19.13 22.52
C ALA A 390 57.65 19.34 21.02
N SER A 391 57.12 20.49 20.58
CA SER A 391 57.72 21.52 19.70
C SER A 391 57.75 21.41 18.17
N GLY A 392 57.31 22.48 17.58
CA GLY A 392 57.76 23.10 16.31
C GLY A 392 56.78 22.88 15.15
N GLY A 393 56.26 23.83 14.46
CA GLY A 393 56.52 25.22 14.27
C GLY A 393 56.14 25.60 12.85
N HIS A 394 55.50 26.73 12.69
CA HIS A 394 55.37 27.54 11.45
C HIS A 394 54.67 26.92 10.24
N GLY A 395 53.80 27.58 9.61
CA GLY A 395 53.48 28.90 9.18
C GLY A 395 52.48 28.87 8.08
N GLY A 396 51.64 29.78 8.03
CA GLY A 396 51.53 30.84 7.05
C GLY A 396 50.31 30.69 6.10
N ALA A 397 49.36 31.52 6.34
CA ALA A 397 48.85 32.56 5.46
C ALA A 397 47.81 32.18 4.35
N GLU A 398 46.64 32.72 4.55
CA GLU A 398 45.90 33.67 3.68
C GLU A 398 45.30 33.18 2.36
N GLY A 399 44.04 33.54 2.22
CA GLY A 399 43.50 33.95 0.93
C GLY A 399 42.02 33.71 0.72
N THR A 400 41.14 34.53 1.27
CA THR A 400 40.05 35.31 0.64
C THR A 400 39.29 34.74 -0.56
N GLY A 401 37.93 34.74 -0.49
CA GLY A 401 37.08 35.48 -1.40
C GLY A 401 35.86 34.73 -1.91
N VAL A 402 34.74 35.02 -1.34
CA VAL A 402 33.54 35.60 -1.94
C VAL A 402 33.19 35.16 -3.38
N GLN A 403 32.14 34.45 -3.61
CA GLN A 403 30.78 34.74 -4.09
C GLN A 403 29.89 33.50 -4.11
#